data_00e529893bcd065f72eae7f98f87022d
#
_entry.id   00e529893bcd065f72eae7f98f87022d
#
_cell.length_a   1.000
_cell.length_b   1.000
_cell.length_c   1.000
_cell.angle_alpha   90.00
_cell.angle_beta   90.00
_cell.angle_gamma   90.00
#
_symmetry.space_group_name_H-M   'P 1'
#
loop_
_entity.id
_entity.type
_entity.pdbx_description
1 polymer ?
#
loop_
_entity_poly.entity_id
_entity_poly.type
_entity_poly.pdbx_seq_one_letter_code
_entity_poly.pdbx_strand_id
1 'polypeptide(L)'
;EFDANDMAALARAQGIKATLLLTKKGTRAKTLAGIRAAAKSLRAGDLFFLTYSGHGGQVPDVTGDEADKQDETWCLYDGQLIDDELYFELSRFAAGVRILVLSDSCHSGTVTRARPTSTDAALGTARSKMMPIEVGRRVYAQHQAFYDMLQNDIAKSAGKASVADPDAVLSNLSVSGGRVSAIVRKFKAAVILISGCQDNQTSMGGDQNGAFTAQLLQVWNLGAYQGNYASFHATIRAGMSAAQTPNLYLLGNVARFVAQRPFTV
;
A
#
# COMPACT_ATOMS: atom_id res chain seq x y z
N GLU A 1 -3.30 14.67 7.05
CA GLU A 1 -3.62 15.40 5.80
C GLU A 1 -2.37 15.98 5.11
N PHE A 2 -1.30 16.31 5.86
CA PHE A 2 -0.07 16.87 5.28
C PHE A 2 0.50 15.95 4.21
N ASP A 3 0.70 14.67 4.51
CA ASP A 3 1.24 13.69 3.57
C ASP A 3 0.45 13.68 2.25
N ALA A 4 -0.89 13.64 2.32
CA ALA A 4 -1.73 13.59 1.14
C ALA A 4 -1.65 14.89 0.30
N ASN A 5 -1.55 16.04 0.96
CA ASN A 5 -1.39 17.33 0.28
C ASN A 5 -0.04 17.42 -0.42
N ASP A 6 1.04 17.02 0.25
CA ASP A 6 2.39 17.07 -0.30
C ASP A 6 2.57 16.08 -1.45
N MET A 7 2.01 14.86 -1.33
CA MET A 7 2.01 13.89 -2.42
C MET A 7 1.19 14.38 -3.62
N ALA A 8 0.08 15.08 -3.39
CA ALA A 8 -0.68 15.70 -4.48
C ALA A 8 0.07 16.87 -5.13
N ALA A 9 0.82 17.65 -4.35
CA ALA A 9 1.67 18.72 -4.89
C ALA A 9 2.80 18.13 -5.75
N LEU A 10 3.48 17.06 -5.26
CA LEU A 10 4.46 16.31 -6.03
C LEU A 10 3.87 15.80 -7.34
N ALA A 11 2.72 15.14 -7.29
CA ALA A 11 2.05 14.59 -8.47
C ALA A 11 1.79 15.67 -9.52
N ARG A 12 1.20 16.81 -9.11
CA ARG A 12 0.91 17.94 -10.00
C ARG A 12 2.17 18.55 -10.62
N ALA A 13 3.25 18.67 -9.84
CA ALA A 13 4.53 19.14 -10.34
C ALA A 13 5.15 18.22 -11.42
N GLN A 14 4.74 16.95 -11.45
CA GLN A 14 5.13 15.97 -12.47
C GLN A 14 4.10 15.83 -13.60
N GLY A 15 3.09 16.71 -13.66
CA GLY A 15 2.04 16.64 -14.67
C GLY A 15 0.95 15.59 -14.41
N ILE A 16 0.96 14.95 -13.24
CA ILE A 16 -0.05 13.94 -12.86
C ILE A 16 -1.28 14.64 -12.29
N LYS A 17 -2.45 14.33 -12.85
CA LYS A 17 -3.72 14.84 -12.30
C LYS A 17 -4.02 14.18 -10.96
N ALA A 18 -4.10 14.97 -9.88
CA ALA A 18 -4.30 14.49 -8.52
C ALA A 18 -5.71 14.78 -7.99
N THR A 19 -6.34 13.77 -7.40
CA THR A 19 -7.58 13.86 -6.62
C THR A 19 -7.28 13.56 -5.17
N LEU A 20 -7.74 14.41 -4.25
CA LEU A 20 -7.56 14.25 -2.81
C LEU A 20 -8.85 13.76 -2.15
N LEU A 21 -8.71 12.71 -1.35
CA LEU A 21 -9.76 12.15 -0.50
C LEU A 21 -9.33 12.30 0.96
N LEU A 22 -9.54 13.48 1.55
CA LEU A 22 -9.12 13.79 2.91
C LEU A 22 -10.22 13.45 3.91
N THR A 23 -9.84 12.87 5.06
CA THR A 23 -10.70 12.58 6.22
C THR A 23 -12.08 12.05 5.82
N LYS A 24 -13.18 12.76 6.06
CA LYS A 24 -14.58 12.36 5.74
C LYS A 24 -14.82 12.06 4.25
N LYS A 25 -13.96 12.50 3.35
CA LYS A 25 -14.02 12.16 1.93
C LYS A 25 -13.31 10.86 1.59
N GLY A 26 -12.40 10.39 2.46
CA GLY A 26 -11.65 9.13 2.30
C GLY A 26 -12.50 7.91 2.67
N THR A 27 -13.64 7.72 2.02
CA THR A 27 -14.52 6.57 2.22
C THR A 27 -14.15 5.41 1.30
N ARG A 28 -14.50 4.18 1.71
CA ARG A 28 -14.31 2.97 0.89
C ARG A 28 -14.93 3.15 -0.50
N ALA A 29 -16.19 3.58 -0.54
CA ALA A 29 -16.91 3.77 -1.80
C ALA A 29 -16.20 4.74 -2.75
N LYS A 30 -15.71 5.88 -2.26
CA LYS A 30 -15.00 6.86 -3.10
C LYS A 30 -13.62 6.38 -3.52
N THR A 31 -12.90 5.72 -2.64
CA THR A 31 -11.57 5.16 -2.94
C THR A 31 -11.70 4.11 -4.05
N LEU A 32 -12.59 3.15 -3.90
CA LEU A 32 -12.84 2.11 -4.90
C LEU A 32 -13.38 2.69 -6.21
N ALA A 33 -14.28 3.67 -6.15
CA ALA A 33 -14.78 4.34 -7.36
C ALA A 33 -13.64 5.03 -8.14
N GLY A 34 -12.70 5.68 -7.45
CA GLY A 34 -11.52 6.29 -8.05
C GLY A 34 -10.62 5.26 -8.74
N ILE A 35 -10.30 4.15 -8.07
CA ILE A 35 -9.49 3.06 -8.63
C ILE A 35 -10.19 2.45 -9.86
N ARG A 36 -11.48 2.13 -9.77
CA ARG A 36 -12.28 1.56 -10.86
C ARG A 36 -12.39 2.50 -12.07
N ALA A 37 -12.56 3.80 -11.83
CA ALA A 37 -12.58 4.80 -12.89
C ALA A 37 -11.23 4.87 -13.61
N ALA A 38 -10.12 4.86 -12.88
CA ALA A 38 -8.78 4.80 -13.44
C ALA A 38 -8.55 3.50 -14.25
N ALA A 39 -8.91 2.33 -13.70
CA ALA A 39 -8.78 1.05 -14.40
C ALA A 39 -9.57 1.02 -15.72
N LYS A 40 -10.73 1.70 -15.77
CA LYS A 40 -11.55 1.80 -16.98
C LYS A 40 -10.98 2.76 -18.03
N SER A 41 -10.32 3.84 -17.61
CA SER A 41 -9.88 4.91 -18.51
C SER A 41 -8.44 4.79 -18.97
N LEU A 42 -7.52 4.31 -18.12
CA LEU A 42 -6.09 4.27 -18.41
C LEU A 42 -5.73 3.15 -19.40
N ARG A 43 -4.71 3.42 -20.22
CA ARG A 43 -4.23 2.56 -21.29
C ARG A 43 -2.74 2.30 -21.16
N ALA A 44 -2.21 1.40 -21.97
CA ALA A 44 -0.78 1.12 -22.03
C ALA A 44 0.05 2.40 -22.17
N GLY A 45 1.05 2.55 -21.31
CA GLY A 45 1.88 3.75 -21.23
C GLY A 45 1.44 4.75 -20.14
N ASP A 46 0.18 4.74 -19.72
CA ASP A 46 -0.30 5.62 -18.66
C ASP A 46 0.22 5.20 -17.28
N LEU A 47 0.28 6.17 -16.35
CA LEU A 47 0.62 5.97 -14.96
C LEU A 47 -0.60 6.19 -14.06
N PHE A 48 -0.96 5.17 -13.27
CA PHE A 48 -1.84 5.31 -12.11
C PHE A 48 -0.98 5.46 -10.85
N PHE A 49 -1.13 6.58 -10.16
CA PHE A 49 -0.40 6.87 -8.93
C PHE A 49 -1.38 6.96 -7.77
N LEU A 50 -1.28 6.02 -6.83
CA LEU A 50 -2.12 5.91 -5.64
C LEU A 50 -1.26 6.09 -4.39
N THR A 51 -1.65 7.02 -3.51
CA THR A 51 -1.00 7.17 -2.21
C THR A 51 -2.02 7.04 -1.10
N TYR A 52 -1.62 6.39 -0.03
CA TYR A 52 -2.38 6.32 1.22
C TYR A 52 -1.48 6.73 2.39
N SER A 53 -1.99 7.58 3.25
CA SER A 53 -1.38 7.90 4.54
C SER A 53 -2.45 7.91 5.60
N GLY A 54 -2.33 7.00 6.55
CA GLY A 54 -3.32 6.80 7.60
C GLY A 54 -3.00 5.59 8.46
N HIS A 55 -3.96 5.20 9.29
CA HIS A 55 -3.81 3.98 10.07
C HIS A 55 -3.97 2.74 9.19
N GLY A 56 -3.08 1.78 9.39
CA GLY A 56 -3.30 0.40 9.00
C GLY A 56 -3.96 -0.39 10.13
N GLY A 57 -4.61 -1.48 9.79
CA GLY A 57 -5.23 -2.40 10.72
C GLY A 57 -5.18 -3.82 10.18
N GLN A 58 -5.82 -4.73 10.90
CA GLN A 58 -5.96 -6.12 10.52
C GLN A 58 -7.40 -6.59 10.74
N VAL A 59 -7.85 -7.50 9.90
CA VAL A 59 -9.10 -8.26 10.09
C VAL A 59 -8.78 -9.75 10.06
N PRO A 60 -9.56 -10.62 10.74
CA PRO A 60 -9.37 -12.06 10.62
C PRO A 60 -9.46 -12.52 9.16
N ASP A 61 -8.47 -13.29 8.71
CA ASP A 61 -8.53 -14.02 7.45
C ASP A 61 -9.49 -15.20 7.60
N VAL A 62 -10.67 -15.12 6.98
CA VAL A 62 -11.66 -16.21 6.98
C VAL A 62 -11.46 -17.20 5.85
N THR A 63 -10.48 -16.95 5.04
CA THR A 63 -10.19 -17.67 3.82
C THR A 63 -9.02 -18.63 4.00
N GLY A 64 -8.16 -18.38 4.99
CA GLY A 64 -7.10 -19.28 5.45
C GLY A 64 -5.88 -19.26 4.53
N ASP A 65 -5.63 -18.17 3.84
CA ASP A 65 -4.47 -18.02 2.97
C ASP A 65 -3.31 -17.23 3.61
N GLU A 66 -3.56 -16.50 4.69
CA GLU A 66 -2.52 -15.84 5.46
C GLU A 66 -1.96 -16.73 6.57
N ALA A 67 -0.62 -16.74 6.70
CA ALA A 67 0.07 -17.59 7.67
C ALA A 67 -0.24 -17.22 9.12
N ASP A 68 -0.47 -15.95 9.40
CA ASP A 68 -0.83 -15.41 10.72
C ASP A 68 -2.34 -15.30 10.92
N LYS A 69 -3.15 -15.69 9.92
CA LYS A 69 -4.61 -15.64 9.90
C LYS A 69 -5.17 -14.22 10.03
N GLN A 70 -4.48 -13.23 9.48
CA GLN A 70 -4.90 -11.85 9.47
C GLN A 70 -4.69 -11.25 8.07
N ASP A 71 -5.68 -10.52 7.56
CA ASP A 71 -5.55 -9.67 6.37
C ASP A 71 -5.20 -8.25 6.79
N GLU A 72 -4.26 -7.62 6.10
CA GLU A 72 -3.92 -6.23 6.29
C GLU A 72 -4.98 -5.29 5.71
N THR A 73 -5.12 -4.12 6.33
CA THR A 73 -6.14 -3.17 5.89
C THR A 73 -5.67 -1.72 5.92
N TRP A 74 -6.23 -0.90 5.03
CA TRP A 74 -6.23 0.55 5.18
C TRP A 74 -7.47 0.99 5.96
N CYS A 75 -7.29 1.76 7.03
CA CYS A 75 -8.37 2.30 7.84
C CYS A 75 -8.93 3.57 7.21
N LEU A 76 -9.95 3.43 6.39
CA LEU A 76 -10.65 4.55 5.76
C LEU A 76 -11.69 5.13 6.73
N TYR A 77 -12.33 6.25 6.35
CA TYR A 77 -13.24 6.98 7.25
C TYR A 77 -14.46 6.15 7.69
N ASP A 78 -14.98 5.32 6.82
CA ASP A 78 -16.21 4.54 7.02
C ASP A 78 -15.99 3.02 7.13
N GLY A 79 -14.73 2.57 7.17
CA GLY A 79 -14.40 1.15 7.30
C GLY A 79 -13.00 0.81 6.82
N GLN A 80 -12.65 -0.46 6.89
CA GLN A 80 -11.35 -0.96 6.48
C GLN A 80 -11.39 -1.44 5.02
N LEU A 81 -10.40 -1.10 4.24
CA LEU A 81 -10.15 -1.63 2.89
C LEU A 81 -9.10 -2.73 3.03
N ILE A 82 -9.50 -3.97 2.77
CA ILE A 82 -8.63 -5.14 2.84
C ILE A 82 -7.65 -5.10 1.66
N ASP A 83 -6.42 -5.52 1.87
CA ASP A 83 -5.39 -5.53 0.83
C ASP A 83 -5.75 -6.45 -0.33
N ASP A 84 -6.34 -7.61 -0.08
CA ASP A 84 -6.91 -8.49 -1.10
C ASP A 84 -7.90 -7.76 -2.03
N GLU A 85 -8.78 -6.92 -1.45
CA GLU A 85 -9.71 -6.10 -2.22
C GLU A 85 -8.96 -5.06 -3.07
N LEU A 86 -7.94 -4.42 -2.49
CA LEU A 86 -7.09 -3.48 -3.21
C LEU A 86 -6.39 -4.18 -4.38
N TYR A 87 -5.73 -5.32 -4.14
CA TYR A 87 -5.06 -6.09 -5.19
C TYR A 87 -6.04 -6.55 -6.27
N PHE A 88 -7.24 -7.01 -5.89
CA PHE A 88 -8.27 -7.38 -6.86
C PHE A 88 -8.66 -6.22 -7.78
N GLU A 89 -8.87 -5.02 -7.23
CA GLU A 89 -9.18 -3.84 -8.03
C GLU A 89 -8.00 -3.40 -8.91
N LEU A 90 -6.78 -3.48 -8.40
CA LEU A 90 -5.58 -3.18 -9.19
C LEU A 90 -5.35 -4.19 -10.33
N SER A 91 -5.75 -5.45 -10.16
CA SER A 91 -5.63 -6.48 -11.20
C SER A 91 -6.51 -6.21 -12.45
N ARG A 92 -7.48 -5.29 -12.34
CA ARG A 92 -8.40 -4.91 -13.42
C ARG A 92 -7.80 -3.93 -14.43
N PHE A 93 -6.63 -3.36 -14.13
CA PHE A 93 -5.97 -2.45 -15.05
C PHE A 93 -5.47 -3.16 -16.31
N ALA A 94 -5.51 -2.44 -17.44
CA ALA A 94 -5.09 -2.97 -18.72
C ALA A 94 -3.58 -3.27 -18.77
N ALA A 95 -3.19 -4.20 -19.63
CA ALA A 95 -1.78 -4.48 -19.90
C ALA A 95 -1.03 -3.22 -20.35
N GLY A 96 0.18 -3.03 -19.83
CA GLY A 96 1.04 -1.89 -20.15
C GLY A 96 0.73 -0.62 -19.35
N VAL A 97 -0.32 -0.60 -18.52
CA VAL A 97 -0.49 0.46 -17.51
C VAL A 97 0.56 0.28 -16.43
N ARG A 98 1.12 1.39 -15.95
CA ARG A 98 2.05 1.44 -14.83
C ARG A 98 1.28 1.87 -13.58
N ILE A 99 1.42 1.13 -12.50
CA ILE A 99 0.75 1.41 -11.23
C ILE A 99 1.82 1.63 -10.15
N LEU A 100 1.84 2.81 -9.57
CA LEU A 100 2.65 3.12 -8.40
C LEU A 100 1.73 3.26 -7.19
N VAL A 101 1.95 2.45 -6.16
CA VAL A 101 1.26 2.57 -4.88
C VAL A 101 2.26 2.92 -3.79
N LEU A 102 1.98 3.97 -3.03
CA LEU A 102 2.73 4.34 -1.84
C LEU A 102 1.81 4.26 -0.62
N SER A 103 2.17 3.45 0.38
CA SER A 103 1.38 3.26 1.58
C SER A 103 2.19 3.65 2.82
N ASP A 104 1.87 4.79 3.42
CA ASP A 104 2.43 5.23 4.71
C ASP A 104 1.46 4.84 5.84
N SER A 105 1.42 3.54 6.13
CA SER A 105 0.58 2.92 7.16
C SER A 105 1.28 1.72 7.78
N CYS A 106 0.84 1.32 8.98
CA CYS A 106 1.28 0.09 9.65
C CYS A 106 0.19 -0.95 9.67
N HIS A 107 0.56 -2.18 9.41
CA HIS A 107 -0.37 -3.30 9.38
C HIS A 107 -0.13 -4.33 10.49
N SER A 108 1.06 -4.38 11.10
CA SER A 108 1.44 -5.44 12.03
C SER A 108 0.73 -5.39 13.38
N GLY A 109 -0.10 -6.38 13.66
CA GLY A 109 -0.61 -6.69 14.99
C GLY A 109 0.40 -7.37 15.92
N THR A 110 1.54 -7.80 15.41
CA THR A 110 2.60 -8.54 16.13
C THR A 110 3.75 -7.67 16.62
N VAL A 111 3.49 -6.40 16.94
CA VAL A 111 4.50 -5.65 17.72
C VAL A 111 4.59 -6.31 19.10
N THR A 112 5.50 -7.30 19.21
CA THR A 112 6.06 -7.65 20.50
C THR A 112 6.43 -6.34 21.16
N ARG A 113 5.79 -6.07 22.27
CA ARG A 113 5.87 -4.89 23.12
C ARG A 113 7.32 -4.52 23.46
N ALA A 114 8.09 -4.09 22.50
CA ALA A 114 9.27 -3.29 22.76
C ALA A 114 8.75 -1.93 23.18
N ARG A 115 8.54 -1.73 24.48
CA ARG A 115 8.45 -0.39 25.06
C ARG A 115 9.62 0.41 24.47
N PRO A 116 9.38 1.63 23.96
CA PRO A 116 10.48 2.50 23.61
C PRO A 116 11.46 2.53 24.78
N THR A 117 12.69 2.13 24.55
CA THR A 117 13.73 2.31 25.55
C THR A 117 13.91 3.81 25.74
N SER A 118 14.33 4.24 26.93
CA SER A 118 14.45 5.64 27.33
C SER A 118 15.32 6.52 26.40
N THR A 119 16.02 5.94 25.44
CA THR A 119 16.76 6.63 24.37
C THR A 119 15.88 7.11 23.21
N ASP A 120 14.66 6.58 23.06
CA ASP A 120 13.70 7.03 22.04
C ASP A 120 12.87 8.25 22.46
N ALA A 121 13.06 8.73 23.70
CA ALA A 121 12.41 9.94 24.22
C ALA A 121 12.81 11.23 23.46
N ALA A 122 13.84 11.19 22.63
CA ALA A 122 14.23 12.30 21.74
C ALA A 122 13.37 12.41 20.47
N LEU A 123 12.55 11.39 20.16
CA LEU A 123 11.56 11.36 19.06
C LEU A 123 10.18 11.84 19.53
N GLY A 124 10.15 12.88 20.30
CA GLY A 124 9.11 13.44 21.18
C GLY A 124 7.77 13.70 20.54
N THR A 125 7.13 13.09 19.66
CA THR A 125 5.70 13.13 19.26
C THR A 125 5.31 12.07 18.23
N ALA A 126 6.24 11.19 17.88
CA ALA A 126 5.99 10.15 16.87
C ALA A 126 4.86 9.22 17.32
N ARG A 127 3.75 9.22 16.58
CA ARG A 127 2.59 8.38 16.85
C ARG A 127 2.57 7.22 15.86
N SER A 128 2.31 6.00 16.35
CA SER A 128 2.10 4.84 15.50
C SER A 128 0.92 5.06 14.54
N LYS A 129 1.11 4.73 13.27
CA LYS A 129 0.04 4.70 12.26
C LYS A 129 -0.69 3.34 12.23
N MET A 130 -0.78 2.66 13.36
CA MET A 130 -1.50 1.41 13.52
C MET A 130 -2.81 1.65 14.28
N MET A 131 -3.92 1.07 13.80
CA MET A 131 -5.17 1.03 14.53
C MET A 131 -4.98 0.22 15.81
N PRO A 132 -5.42 0.72 16.98
CA PRO A 132 -5.40 -0.10 18.20
C PRO A 132 -6.18 -1.40 17.99
N ILE A 133 -5.59 -2.53 18.37
CA ILE A 133 -6.13 -3.90 18.11
C ILE A 133 -7.58 -4.03 18.59
N GLU A 134 -7.89 -3.48 19.78
CA GLU A 134 -9.25 -3.54 20.33
C GLU A 134 -10.26 -2.73 19.50
N VAL A 135 -9.82 -1.65 18.85
CA VAL A 135 -10.66 -0.88 17.92
C VAL A 135 -10.89 -1.69 16.65
N GLY A 136 -9.84 -2.28 16.09
CA GLY A 136 -9.92 -3.14 14.91
C GLY A 136 -10.87 -4.31 15.10
N ARG A 137 -10.73 -5.04 16.22
CA ARG A 137 -11.63 -6.15 16.60
C ARG A 137 -13.08 -5.72 16.72
N ARG A 138 -13.34 -4.57 17.34
CA ARG A 138 -14.69 -4.03 17.50
C ARG A 138 -15.31 -3.66 16.15
N VAL A 139 -14.54 -2.97 15.28
CA VAL A 139 -15.00 -2.61 13.94
C VAL A 139 -15.30 -3.87 13.11
N TYR A 140 -14.41 -4.86 13.16
CA TYR A 140 -14.65 -6.13 12.49
C TYR A 140 -15.93 -6.81 13.01
N ALA A 141 -16.10 -6.96 14.33
CA ALA A 141 -17.27 -7.60 14.90
C ALA A 141 -18.58 -6.88 14.55
N GLN A 142 -18.58 -5.56 14.43
CA GLN A 142 -19.75 -4.77 14.00
C GLN A 142 -20.12 -5.00 12.52
N HIS A 143 -19.17 -5.39 11.69
CA HIS A 143 -19.32 -5.55 10.25
C HIS A 143 -18.89 -6.93 9.74
N GLN A 144 -18.84 -7.93 10.63
CA GLN A 144 -18.31 -9.26 10.33
C GLN A 144 -18.90 -9.87 9.08
N ALA A 145 -20.22 -9.92 8.98
CA ALA A 145 -20.89 -10.51 7.82
C ALA A 145 -20.49 -9.85 6.49
N PHE A 146 -20.21 -8.55 6.51
CA PHE A 146 -19.75 -7.83 5.32
C PHE A 146 -18.30 -8.24 4.96
N TYR A 147 -17.38 -8.26 5.92
CA TYR A 147 -15.99 -8.61 5.65
C TYR A 147 -15.85 -10.08 5.25
N ASP A 148 -16.53 -10.99 5.95
CA ASP A 148 -16.52 -12.43 5.61
C ASP A 148 -17.07 -12.69 4.20
N MET A 149 -18.15 -12.02 3.82
CA MET A 149 -18.73 -12.13 2.47
C MET A 149 -17.75 -11.57 1.42
N LEU A 150 -17.13 -10.41 1.68
CA LEU A 150 -16.20 -9.76 0.77
C LEU A 150 -14.98 -10.65 0.49
N GLN A 151 -14.33 -11.17 1.53
CA GLN A 151 -13.18 -12.07 1.40
C GLN A 151 -13.57 -13.33 0.60
N ASN A 152 -14.70 -13.96 0.92
CA ASN A 152 -15.18 -15.13 0.19
C ASN A 152 -15.49 -14.84 -1.29
N ASP A 153 -16.05 -13.68 -1.61
CA ASP A 153 -16.34 -13.29 -3.00
C ASP A 153 -15.07 -13.00 -3.81
N ILE A 154 -14.08 -12.35 -3.19
CA ILE A 154 -12.75 -12.16 -3.77
C ILE A 154 -12.09 -13.52 -4.04
N ALA A 155 -12.13 -14.42 -3.07
CA ALA A 155 -11.61 -15.77 -3.20
C ALA A 155 -12.24 -16.57 -4.35
N LYS A 156 -13.57 -16.55 -4.47
CA LYS A 156 -14.29 -17.19 -5.58
C LYS A 156 -13.91 -16.57 -6.92
N SER A 157 -13.73 -15.27 -6.97
CA SER A 157 -13.34 -14.54 -8.17
C SER A 157 -11.90 -14.83 -8.56
N ALA A 158 -10.99 -14.99 -7.59
CA ALA A 158 -9.60 -15.39 -7.79
C ALA A 158 -9.49 -16.84 -8.29
N GLY A 159 -10.24 -17.78 -7.70
CA GLY A 159 -10.20 -19.21 -8.07
C GLY A 159 -10.74 -19.54 -9.46
N LYS A 160 -11.53 -18.65 -10.07
CA LYS A 160 -12.09 -18.83 -11.44
C LYS A 160 -11.11 -18.48 -12.57
N ALA A 161 -9.90 -18.00 -12.25
CA ALA A 161 -8.92 -17.66 -13.26
C ALA A 161 -8.01 -18.84 -13.60
N SER A 162 -8.09 -19.28 -14.83
CA SER A 162 -7.25 -20.29 -15.46
C SER A 162 -5.75 -19.99 -15.34
N VAL A 163 -4.99 -21.02 -15.03
CA VAL A 163 -3.54 -21.07 -14.89
C VAL A 163 -2.90 -20.79 -16.25
N ALA A 164 -2.24 -19.66 -16.41
CA ALA A 164 -1.29 -19.41 -17.48
C ALA A 164 -0.03 -18.80 -16.87
N ASP A 165 1.05 -19.57 -16.90
CA ASP A 165 2.44 -19.30 -16.58
C ASP A 165 2.83 -19.09 -15.10
N PRO A 166 3.42 -20.13 -14.45
CA PRO A 166 3.79 -20.13 -13.03
C PRO A 166 5.13 -19.45 -12.70
N ASP A 167 6.04 -19.23 -13.64
CA ASP A 167 7.46 -19.04 -13.31
C ASP A 167 7.97 -17.59 -13.26
N ALA A 168 7.16 -16.60 -13.64
CA ALA A 168 7.66 -15.24 -13.86
C ALA A 168 7.68 -14.32 -12.62
N VAL A 169 7.12 -14.71 -11.47
CA VAL A 169 6.77 -13.71 -10.43
C VAL A 169 7.32 -13.99 -9.02
N LEU A 170 7.81 -15.19 -8.75
CA LEU A 170 7.97 -15.66 -7.37
C LEU A 170 9.34 -15.45 -6.71
N SER A 171 10.30 -14.78 -7.34
CA SER A 171 11.67 -14.74 -6.79
C SER A 171 11.93 -13.71 -5.69
N ASN A 172 11.01 -12.78 -5.40
CA ASN A 172 11.24 -11.71 -4.42
C ASN A 172 10.04 -11.30 -3.55
N LEU A 173 8.97 -12.08 -3.51
CA LEU A 173 7.80 -11.78 -2.70
C LEU A 173 7.70 -12.75 -1.53
N SER A 174 7.92 -12.26 -0.31
CA SER A 174 7.35 -12.86 0.89
C SER A 174 5.85 -12.53 0.95
N VAL A 175 5.10 -12.94 -0.06
CA VAL A 175 3.65 -12.92 0.00
C VAL A 175 3.22 -14.29 0.47
N SER A 176 2.94 -14.41 1.73
CA SER A 176 2.60 -15.66 2.40
C SER A 176 1.12 -15.99 2.28
N GLY A 177 0.57 -16.05 1.08
CA GLY A 177 -0.82 -16.44 0.92
C GLY A 177 -1.14 -17.04 -0.45
N GLY A 178 -1.87 -18.15 -0.46
CA GLY A 178 -2.24 -18.86 -1.71
C GLY A 178 -3.14 -18.07 -2.66
N ARG A 179 -3.85 -17.05 -2.17
CA ARG A 179 -4.83 -16.25 -2.94
C ARG A 179 -4.29 -14.95 -3.45
N VAL A 180 -3.51 -14.25 -2.65
CA VAL A 180 -2.71 -13.13 -3.13
C VAL A 180 -1.90 -13.62 -4.34
N SER A 181 -1.33 -14.83 -4.27
CA SER A 181 -0.66 -15.48 -5.39
C SER A 181 -1.58 -15.68 -6.61
N ALA A 182 -2.85 -16.04 -6.41
CA ALA A 182 -3.82 -16.21 -7.50
C ALA A 182 -4.26 -14.86 -8.11
N ILE A 183 -4.40 -13.82 -7.30
CA ILE A 183 -4.71 -12.45 -7.76
C ILE A 183 -3.48 -11.88 -8.48
N VAL A 184 -2.30 -12.05 -7.91
CA VAL A 184 -1.02 -11.58 -8.49
C VAL A 184 -0.78 -12.13 -9.89
N ARG A 185 -1.14 -13.39 -10.15
CA ARG A 185 -1.07 -14.00 -11.50
C ARG A 185 -2.00 -13.33 -12.52
N LYS A 186 -2.99 -12.55 -12.08
CA LYS A 186 -3.90 -11.79 -12.97
C LYS A 186 -3.39 -10.43 -13.37
N PHE A 187 -2.32 -9.93 -12.75
CA PHE A 187 -1.81 -8.61 -13.06
C PHE A 187 -1.29 -8.53 -14.48
N LYS A 188 -1.99 -7.75 -15.30
CA LYS A 188 -1.58 -7.38 -16.65
C LYS A 188 -0.79 -6.06 -16.67
N ALA A 189 -1.04 -5.22 -15.70
CA ALA A 189 -0.32 -3.97 -15.44
C ALA A 189 0.99 -4.23 -14.71
N ALA A 190 1.95 -3.32 -14.84
CA ALA A 190 3.17 -3.31 -14.06
C ALA A 190 2.94 -2.54 -12.76
N VAL A 191 3.14 -3.17 -11.59
CA VAL A 191 2.87 -2.55 -10.29
C VAL A 191 4.16 -2.44 -9.48
N ILE A 192 4.41 -1.24 -8.98
CA ILE A 192 5.38 -0.96 -7.93
C ILE A 192 4.59 -0.53 -6.70
N LEU A 193 4.72 -1.25 -5.59
CA LEU A 193 4.18 -0.85 -4.30
C LEU A 193 5.34 -0.62 -3.33
N ILE A 194 5.35 0.53 -2.68
CA ILE A 194 6.29 0.85 -1.60
C ILE A 194 5.47 1.09 -0.34
N SER A 195 5.65 0.23 0.67
CA SER A 195 5.08 0.43 2.00
C SER A 195 6.07 1.14 2.91
N GLY A 196 5.57 1.97 3.82
CA GLY A 196 6.39 2.75 4.74
C GLY A 196 7.06 1.94 5.84
N CYS A 197 6.68 0.68 6.03
CA CYS A 197 7.28 -0.24 7.01
C CYS A 197 7.11 -1.69 6.56
N GLN A 198 7.87 -2.60 7.18
CA GLN A 198 7.64 -4.05 7.06
C GLN A 198 6.45 -4.47 7.94
N ASP A 199 5.87 -5.64 7.65
CA ASP A 199 4.67 -6.14 8.33
C ASP A 199 4.84 -6.27 9.85
N ASN A 200 6.05 -6.46 10.33
CA ASN A 200 6.40 -6.52 11.76
C ASN A 200 6.89 -5.18 12.37
N GLN A 201 6.77 -4.08 11.66
CA GLN A 201 7.26 -2.76 12.07
C GLN A 201 6.14 -1.71 12.13
N THR A 202 6.42 -0.58 12.79
CA THR A 202 5.46 0.51 12.96
C THR A 202 5.87 1.73 12.13
N SER A 203 4.98 2.21 11.24
CA SER A 203 5.14 3.52 10.60
C SER A 203 4.86 4.62 11.60
N MET A 204 5.73 5.61 11.63
CA MET A 204 5.69 6.69 12.60
C MET A 204 5.09 7.95 11.98
N GLY A 205 4.11 8.56 12.67
CA GLY A 205 3.61 9.88 12.36
C GLY A 205 4.52 10.96 12.94
N GLY A 206 4.76 12.02 12.16
CA GLY A 206 5.47 13.23 12.64
C GLY A 206 4.48 14.37 12.92
N ASP A 207 5.00 15.53 13.31
CA ASP A 207 4.19 16.73 13.57
C ASP A 207 3.51 17.28 12.31
N GLN A 208 4.11 17.04 11.14
CA GLN A 208 3.56 17.39 9.82
C GLN A 208 3.41 16.12 8.98
N ASN A 209 4.50 15.58 8.43
CA ASN A 209 4.47 14.38 7.61
C ASN A 209 4.85 13.13 8.41
N GLY A 210 4.31 11.98 8.01
CA GLY A 210 4.82 10.70 8.47
C GLY A 210 6.28 10.51 8.08
N ALA A 211 7.03 9.72 8.85
CA ALA A 211 8.47 9.57 8.66
C ALA A 211 8.81 9.04 7.25
N PHE A 212 8.00 8.11 6.73
CA PHE A 212 8.19 7.60 5.36
C PHE A 212 7.96 8.69 4.31
N THR A 213 6.83 9.40 4.39
CA THR A 213 6.51 10.47 3.43
C THR A 213 7.54 11.60 3.50
N ALA A 214 7.95 12.02 4.70
CA ALA A 214 8.98 13.03 4.88
C ALA A 214 10.30 12.62 4.22
N GLN A 215 10.77 11.38 4.47
CA GLN A 215 12.00 10.85 3.88
C GLN A 215 11.90 10.71 2.36
N LEU A 216 10.76 10.26 1.85
CA LEU A 216 10.50 10.18 0.41
C LEU A 216 10.62 11.55 -0.25
N LEU A 217 9.98 12.57 0.30
CA LEU A 217 10.03 13.94 -0.21
C LEU A 217 11.45 14.53 -0.15
N GLN A 218 12.18 14.25 0.92
CA GLN A 218 13.60 14.66 1.05
C GLN A 218 14.45 14.03 -0.06
N VAL A 219 14.31 12.73 -0.31
CA VAL A 219 15.06 12.03 -1.37
C VAL A 219 14.64 12.52 -2.75
N TRP A 220 13.35 12.75 -2.98
CA TRP A 220 12.83 13.30 -4.23
C TRP A 220 13.38 14.69 -4.53
N ASN A 221 13.58 15.49 -3.49
CA ASN A 221 14.21 16.81 -3.54
C ASN A 221 13.64 17.68 -4.67
N LEU A 222 12.33 17.93 -4.61
CA LEU A 222 11.57 18.76 -5.59
C LEU A 222 11.81 18.35 -7.07
N GLY A 223 12.12 17.08 -7.32
CA GLY A 223 12.40 16.58 -8.65
C GLY A 223 13.87 16.59 -9.06
N ALA A 224 14.79 16.88 -8.16
CA ALA A 224 16.22 16.81 -8.45
C ALA A 224 16.76 15.37 -8.49
N TYR A 225 16.02 14.38 -7.93
CA TYR A 225 16.42 12.98 -7.96
C TYR A 225 16.50 12.44 -9.40
N GLN A 226 17.59 11.77 -9.75
CA GLN A 226 17.87 11.29 -11.13
C GLN A 226 17.96 9.76 -11.24
N GLY A 227 17.85 9.01 -10.15
CA GLY A 227 17.89 7.55 -10.17
C GLY A 227 16.59 6.90 -10.61
N ASN A 228 16.57 5.58 -10.65
CA ASN A 228 15.39 4.77 -10.93
C ASN A 228 14.63 4.39 -9.64
N TYR A 229 13.50 3.66 -9.76
CA TYR A 229 12.69 3.26 -8.60
C TYR A 229 13.44 2.37 -7.60
N ALA A 230 14.32 1.48 -8.07
CA ALA A 230 15.10 0.61 -7.19
C ALA A 230 16.08 1.42 -6.32
N SER A 231 16.84 2.32 -6.94
CA SER A 231 17.77 3.21 -6.22
C SER A 231 17.01 4.24 -5.36
N PHE A 232 15.83 4.70 -5.81
CA PHE A 232 14.97 5.60 -5.05
C PHE A 232 14.52 4.95 -3.73
N HIS A 233 13.97 3.73 -3.81
CA HIS A 233 13.61 2.96 -2.63
C HIS A 233 14.81 2.70 -1.71
N ALA A 234 15.96 2.29 -2.27
CA ALA A 234 17.17 2.04 -1.49
C ALA A 234 17.65 3.30 -0.74
N THR A 235 17.58 4.47 -1.38
CA THR A 235 17.97 5.76 -0.76
C THR A 235 16.98 6.16 0.35
N ILE A 236 15.67 6.00 0.12
CA ILE A 236 14.64 6.23 1.17
C ILE A 236 14.94 5.32 2.37
N ARG A 237 15.12 4.03 2.12
CA ARG A 237 15.39 3.04 3.16
C ARG A 237 16.65 3.37 3.97
N ALA A 238 17.72 3.80 3.32
CA ALA A 238 18.98 4.16 3.97
C ALA A 238 18.85 5.37 4.90
N GLY A 239 17.90 6.27 4.65
CA GLY A 239 17.63 7.44 5.51
C GLY A 239 16.61 7.19 6.62
N MET A 240 16.04 5.99 6.70
CA MET A 240 15.06 5.64 7.75
C MET A 240 15.69 4.82 8.88
N SER A 241 15.05 4.85 10.04
CA SER A 241 15.48 4.06 11.19
C SER A 241 15.29 2.55 10.96
N ALA A 242 16.08 1.72 11.66
CA ALA A 242 15.90 0.28 11.62
C ALA A 242 14.51 -0.19 12.15
N ALA A 243 13.83 0.64 12.93
CA ALA A 243 12.49 0.38 13.44
C ALA A 243 11.39 0.59 12.39
N GLN A 244 11.72 1.24 11.26
CA GLN A 244 10.79 1.49 10.16
C GLN A 244 11.53 1.32 8.83
N THR A 245 11.40 0.15 8.23
CA THR A 245 12.08 -0.20 6.98
C THR A 245 11.06 -0.30 5.85
N PRO A 246 11.10 0.60 4.87
CA PRO A 246 10.21 0.50 3.70
C PRO A 246 10.42 -0.78 2.92
N ASN A 247 9.31 -1.38 2.49
CA ASN A 247 9.30 -2.53 1.60
C ASN A 247 9.01 -2.12 0.16
N LEU A 248 9.57 -2.88 -0.79
CA LEU A 248 9.34 -2.73 -2.22
C LEU A 248 8.75 -4.03 -2.77
N TYR A 249 7.50 -3.97 -3.24
CA TYR A 249 6.82 -5.08 -3.88
C TYR A 249 6.65 -4.80 -5.37
N LEU A 250 6.91 -5.82 -6.19
CA LEU A 250 6.90 -5.73 -7.63
C LEU A 250 5.96 -6.80 -8.21
N LEU A 251 4.93 -6.39 -8.96
CA LEU A 251 3.93 -7.29 -9.53
C LEU A 251 3.79 -7.08 -11.04
N GLY A 252 3.60 -8.16 -11.77
CA GLY A 252 3.51 -8.13 -13.22
C GLY A 252 4.86 -7.87 -13.91
N ASN A 253 4.84 -7.44 -15.17
CA ASN A 253 6.07 -7.18 -15.94
C ASN A 253 6.63 -5.78 -15.64
N VAL A 254 7.40 -5.67 -14.56
CA VAL A 254 7.86 -4.40 -13.98
C VAL A 254 9.26 -3.96 -14.43
N ALA A 255 10.02 -4.79 -15.13
CA ALA A 255 11.45 -4.54 -15.40
C ALA A 255 11.70 -3.15 -16.02
N ARG A 256 10.89 -2.77 -17.02
CA ARG A 256 10.99 -1.44 -17.64
C ARG A 256 10.51 -0.33 -16.72
N PHE A 257 9.51 -0.58 -15.90
CA PHE A 257 8.96 0.42 -14.99
C PHE A 257 9.93 0.73 -13.83
N VAL A 258 10.51 -0.30 -13.23
CA VAL A 258 11.52 -0.14 -12.15
C VAL A 258 12.75 0.63 -12.63
N ALA A 259 13.13 0.48 -13.88
CA ALA A 259 14.26 1.19 -14.49
C ALA A 259 13.99 2.68 -14.77
N GLN A 260 12.74 3.12 -14.69
CA GLN A 260 12.37 4.52 -14.93
C GLN A 260 12.69 5.41 -13.73
N ARG A 261 12.87 6.70 -14.00
CA ARG A 261 12.89 7.72 -12.95
C ARG A 261 11.50 7.77 -12.29
N PRO A 262 11.42 7.88 -10.95
CA PRO A 262 10.14 7.95 -10.26
C PRO A 262 9.23 9.08 -10.78
N PHE A 263 7.92 8.83 -10.74
CA PHE A 263 6.86 9.79 -11.11
C PHE A 263 6.91 10.33 -12.54
N THR A 264 7.62 9.67 -13.45
CA THR A 264 7.62 10.05 -14.88
C THR A 264 6.33 9.59 -15.57
N VAL A 265 5.63 10.50 -16.22
CA VAL A 265 4.44 10.25 -17.03
C VAL A 265 4.77 10.07 -18.50
#